data_382c16651bfda98fb68ef00d2462a28e
#
_entry.id   382c16651bfda98fb68ef00d2462a28e
#
_cell.length_a   1.000
_cell.length_b   1.000
_cell.length_c   1.000
_cell.angle_alpha   90.00
_cell.angle_beta   90.00
_cell.angle_gamma   90.00
#
_symmetry.space_group_name_H-M   'P 1'
#
loop_
_entity.id
_entity.type
_entity.pdbx_description
1 polymer ?
#
loop_
_entity_poly.entity_id
_entity_poly.type
_entity_poly.pdbx_seq_one_letter_code
_entity_poly.pdbx_strand_id
1 'polypeptide(L)'
;LNAGCIPSKALLESSELYHRAQHEFAKHGIEVPEVSMDVARMQKRKAAIVRQLTGGIAGLFKAAKVEGLVGHGKLLAGRKVEFTPVDGEAEILDARYVILASGSTPIELPIAPFDGKDIVDSWDALDFDAVPKRLGVVGAGVIGLELGSVWRRLGADVVILEAMDDFLFMADRDVAREAAKSFKKQGLDIRLGAKVTKAEAGKGGVKVDYDDPSGAQSLEVDKLVVAVGRRPYTDGLFADDSGVERDERGFIIVDDECRTGVKNVFAVGDCVRGPMLAHKGSEEGVMAADLIAGEVAELNYNVIPSVIYTAPEIAWVGKTEAEVKDSGRPYKTGSFPFAASGRAKAMEQTDGMVKIISASDDD
;
A
#
# COMPACT_ATOMS: atom_id res chain seq x y z
N LEU A 1 -8.87 -4.76 -3.04
CA LEU A 1 -10.12 -3.98 -3.22
C LEU A 1 -10.82 -3.69 -1.90
N ASN A 2 -11.04 -4.70 -1.05
CA ASN A 2 -11.84 -4.53 0.17
C ASN A 2 -11.10 -3.80 1.30
N ALA A 3 -9.80 -4.08 1.49
CA ALA A 3 -9.04 -3.67 2.67
C ALA A 3 -7.67 -3.06 2.31
N GLY A 4 -7.59 -2.26 1.27
CA GLY A 4 -6.34 -1.63 0.83
C GLY A 4 -6.61 -0.41 -0.05
N CYS A 5 -6.24 -0.49 -1.31
CA CYS A 5 -6.21 0.65 -2.24
C CYS A 5 -7.53 1.41 -2.37
N ILE A 6 -8.68 0.72 -2.48
CA ILE A 6 -9.96 1.39 -2.69
C ILE A 6 -10.39 2.18 -1.45
N PRO A 7 -10.50 1.56 -0.26
CA PRO A 7 -10.92 2.30 0.94
C PRO A 7 -9.93 3.40 1.32
N SER A 8 -8.60 3.21 1.19
CA SER A 8 -7.62 4.25 1.52
C SER A 8 -7.76 5.48 0.61
N LYS A 9 -7.93 5.30 -0.71
CA LYS A 9 -8.13 6.40 -1.65
C LYS A 9 -9.45 7.13 -1.42
N ALA A 10 -10.51 6.41 -1.03
CA ALA A 10 -11.78 7.03 -0.66
C ALA A 10 -11.67 7.93 0.59
N LEU A 11 -10.87 7.51 1.59
CA LEU A 11 -10.61 8.31 2.79
C LEU A 11 -9.66 9.47 2.50
N LEU A 12 -8.60 9.26 1.71
CA LEU A 12 -7.65 10.31 1.30
C LEU A 12 -8.39 11.44 0.61
N GLU A 13 -9.25 11.15 -0.37
CA GLU A 13 -10.06 12.17 -1.07
C GLU A 13 -10.98 12.92 -0.10
N SER A 14 -11.71 12.23 0.78
CA SER A 14 -12.61 12.88 1.73
C SER A 14 -11.86 13.78 2.71
N SER A 15 -10.71 13.34 3.22
CA SER A 15 -9.89 14.11 4.15
C SER A 15 -9.22 15.31 3.47
N GLU A 16 -8.82 15.16 2.20
CA GLU A 16 -8.24 16.23 1.41
C GLU A 16 -9.26 17.34 1.15
N LEU A 17 -10.47 16.99 0.70
CA LEU A 17 -11.55 17.96 0.51
C LEU A 17 -11.90 18.72 1.80
N TYR A 18 -11.92 18.02 2.94
CA TYR A 18 -12.15 18.64 4.23
C TYR A 18 -11.04 19.65 4.58
N HIS A 19 -9.78 19.24 4.43
CA HIS A 19 -8.63 20.10 4.68
C HIS A 19 -8.63 21.34 3.77
N ARG A 20 -8.88 21.17 2.49
CA ARG A 20 -8.95 22.25 1.51
C ARG A 20 -10.07 23.23 1.80
N ALA A 21 -11.24 22.73 2.22
CA ALA A 21 -12.36 23.59 2.60
C ALA A 21 -12.02 24.49 3.81
N GLN A 22 -11.21 24.00 4.74
CA GLN A 22 -10.79 24.78 5.92
C GLN A 22 -9.67 25.77 5.64
N HIS A 23 -8.74 25.47 4.71
CA HIS A 23 -7.47 26.19 4.60
C HIS A 23 -7.23 26.85 3.24
N GLU A 24 -7.91 26.41 2.17
CA GLU A 24 -7.60 26.82 0.81
C GLU A 24 -8.74 27.58 0.12
N PHE A 25 -9.99 27.23 0.37
CA PHE A 25 -11.13 27.76 -0.37
C PHE A 25 -11.23 29.30 -0.29
N ALA A 26 -10.87 29.90 0.85
CA ALA A 26 -10.87 31.35 1.01
C ALA A 26 -9.91 32.04 0.03
N LYS A 27 -8.79 31.42 -0.36
CA LYS A 27 -7.86 31.94 -1.35
C LYS A 27 -8.49 32.03 -2.75
N HIS A 28 -9.46 31.18 -3.03
CA HIS A 28 -10.22 31.17 -4.28
C HIS A 28 -11.48 32.09 -4.23
N GLY A 29 -11.66 32.83 -3.13
CA GLY A 29 -12.86 33.65 -2.93
C GLY A 29 -14.12 32.86 -2.54
N ILE A 30 -13.94 31.61 -2.10
CA ILE A 30 -15.05 30.74 -1.66
C ILE A 30 -15.09 30.78 -0.13
N GLU A 31 -16.14 31.42 0.40
CA GLU A 31 -16.36 31.48 1.85
C GLU A 31 -17.13 30.27 2.33
N VAL A 32 -16.55 29.58 3.32
CA VAL A 32 -17.19 28.44 3.99
C VAL A 32 -17.23 28.77 5.50
N PRO A 33 -18.37 29.19 6.04
CA PRO A 33 -18.45 29.70 7.41
C PRO A 33 -18.05 28.66 8.46
N GLU A 34 -18.43 27.41 8.25
CA GLU A 34 -18.10 26.30 9.15
C GLU A 34 -17.95 25.01 8.36
N VAL A 35 -16.87 24.27 8.61
CA VAL A 35 -16.61 22.97 8.00
C VAL A 35 -16.49 21.93 9.11
N SER A 36 -17.36 20.92 9.09
CA SER A 36 -17.31 19.80 10.01
C SER A 36 -17.21 18.48 9.25
N MET A 37 -16.60 17.45 9.87
CA MET A 37 -16.51 16.12 9.32
C MET A 37 -17.44 15.16 10.08
N ASP A 38 -18.35 14.53 9.36
CA ASP A 38 -19.13 13.40 9.82
C ASP A 38 -18.42 12.11 9.45
N VAL A 39 -17.66 11.53 10.39
CA VAL A 39 -16.87 10.31 10.18
C VAL A 39 -17.75 9.13 9.77
N ALA A 40 -18.94 8.98 10.39
CA ALA A 40 -19.84 7.88 10.06
C ALA A 40 -20.32 7.96 8.59
N ARG A 41 -20.61 9.17 8.11
CA ARG A 41 -20.99 9.39 6.70
C ARG A 41 -19.80 9.16 5.76
N MET A 42 -18.59 9.57 6.14
CA MET A 42 -17.36 9.31 5.39
C MET A 42 -17.12 7.80 5.27
N GLN A 43 -17.24 7.04 6.35
CA GLN A 43 -17.12 5.59 6.36
C GLN A 43 -18.20 4.91 5.49
N LYS A 44 -19.44 5.37 5.58
CA LYS A 44 -20.53 4.89 4.72
C LYS A 44 -20.26 5.12 3.23
N ARG A 45 -19.71 6.29 2.87
CA ARG A 45 -19.28 6.59 1.49
C ARG A 45 -18.18 5.64 1.05
N LYS A 46 -17.12 5.45 1.85
CA LYS A 46 -16.05 4.49 1.57
C LYS A 46 -16.61 3.09 1.30
N ALA A 47 -17.46 2.58 2.20
CA ALA A 47 -18.06 1.25 2.06
C ALA A 47 -18.96 1.15 0.81
N ALA A 48 -19.65 2.21 0.41
CA ALA A 48 -20.44 2.23 -0.83
C ALA A 48 -19.55 2.11 -2.08
N ILE A 49 -18.41 2.82 -2.12
CA ILE A 49 -17.45 2.76 -3.22
C ILE A 49 -16.87 1.34 -3.33
N VAL A 50 -16.45 0.75 -2.21
CA VAL A 50 -15.94 -0.62 -2.18
C VAL A 50 -16.98 -1.60 -2.74
N ARG A 51 -18.22 -1.54 -2.26
CA ARG A 51 -19.31 -2.40 -2.78
C ARG A 51 -19.57 -2.22 -4.26
N GLN A 52 -19.54 -0.98 -4.75
CA GLN A 52 -19.75 -0.69 -6.18
C GLN A 52 -18.66 -1.34 -7.03
N LEU A 53 -17.39 -1.21 -6.64
CA LEU A 53 -16.26 -1.73 -7.42
C LEU A 53 -16.16 -3.25 -7.33
N THR A 54 -16.36 -3.84 -6.15
CA THR A 54 -16.39 -5.31 -6.01
C THR A 54 -17.59 -5.93 -6.73
N GLY A 55 -18.75 -5.26 -6.70
CA GLY A 55 -19.92 -5.66 -7.48
C GLY A 55 -19.70 -5.57 -9.00
N GLY A 56 -18.91 -4.57 -9.45
CA GLY A 56 -18.49 -4.46 -10.85
C GLY A 56 -17.67 -5.66 -11.30
N ILE A 57 -16.73 -6.13 -10.47
CA ILE A 57 -15.93 -7.34 -10.77
C ILE A 57 -16.81 -8.59 -10.84
N ALA A 58 -17.75 -8.76 -9.91
CA ALA A 58 -18.69 -9.85 -9.96
C ALA A 58 -19.53 -9.82 -11.26
N GLY A 59 -19.90 -8.61 -11.72
CA GLY A 59 -20.56 -8.40 -13.03
C GLY A 59 -19.68 -8.84 -14.21
N LEU A 60 -18.38 -8.52 -14.19
CA LEU A 60 -17.43 -8.93 -15.22
C LEU A 60 -17.26 -10.47 -15.23
N PHE A 61 -17.16 -11.11 -14.08
CA PHE A 61 -17.10 -12.57 -13.98
C PHE A 61 -18.34 -13.21 -14.64
N LYS A 62 -19.53 -12.71 -14.29
CA LYS A 62 -20.78 -13.20 -14.87
C LYS A 62 -20.80 -13.01 -16.40
N ALA A 63 -20.39 -11.86 -16.92
CA ALA A 63 -20.33 -11.57 -18.35
C ALA A 63 -19.33 -12.48 -19.08
N ALA A 64 -18.19 -12.75 -18.46
CA ALA A 64 -17.16 -13.65 -18.99
C ALA A 64 -17.46 -15.15 -18.73
N LYS A 65 -18.60 -15.48 -18.09
CA LYS A 65 -18.96 -16.85 -17.68
C LYS A 65 -17.92 -17.52 -16.78
N VAL A 66 -17.25 -16.71 -15.94
CA VAL A 66 -16.35 -17.18 -14.89
C VAL A 66 -17.19 -17.48 -13.66
N GLU A 67 -17.05 -18.68 -13.13
CA GLU A 67 -17.69 -19.07 -11.87
C GLU A 67 -16.89 -18.55 -10.69
N GLY A 68 -17.56 -17.84 -9.79
CA GLY A 68 -16.97 -17.31 -8.55
C GLY A 68 -17.31 -18.20 -7.36
N LEU A 69 -16.33 -18.89 -6.81
CA LEU A 69 -16.47 -19.73 -5.61
C LEU A 69 -15.97 -18.95 -4.38
N VAL A 70 -16.79 -18.91 -3.32
CA VAL A 70 -16.43 -18.21 -2.06
C VAL A 70 -16.10 -19.24 -0.98
N GLY A 71 -14.85 -19.25 -0.55
CA GLY A 71 -14.36 -20.20 0.43
C GLY A 71 -12.83 -20.23 0.45
N HIS A 72 -12.28 -21.30 0.99
CA HIS A 72 -10.84 -21.54 1.07
C HIS A 72 -10.42 -22.54 -0.01
N GLY A 73 -9.43 -22.16 -0.83
CA GLY A 73 -8.81 -23.04 -1.83
C GLY A 73 -7.40 -23.45 -1.41
N LYS A 74 -7.10 -24.74 -1.50
CA LYS A 74 -5.77 -25.29 -1.21
C LYS A 74 -5.29 -26.16 -2.36
N LEU A 75 -4.14 -25.81 -2.95
CA LEU A 75 -3.54 -26.61 -4.00
C LEU A 75 -2.93 -27.89 -3.43
N LEU A 76 -3.30 -29.03 -3.98
CA LEU A 76 -2.76 -30.36 -3.71
C LEU A 76 -1.86 -30.82 -4.84
N ALA A 77 -1.19 -31.96 -4.66
CA ALA A 77 -0.45 -32.64 -5.73
C ALA A 77 -1.32 -32.93 -6.96
N GLY A 78 -0.71 -32.90 -8.15
CA GLY A 78 -1.40 -33.19 -9.41
C GLY A 78 -2.37 -32.12 -9.90
N ARG A 79 -2.25 -30.88 -9.41
CA ARG A 79 -3.10 -29.74 -9.74
C ARG A 79 -4.56 -29.90 -9.30
N LYS A 80 -4.78 -30.69 -8.26
CA LYS A 80 -6.08 -30.72 -7.59
C LYS A 80 -6.19 -29.56 -6.64
N VAL A 81 -7.36 -28.96 -6.55
CA VAL A 81 -7.65 -27.89 -5.61
C VAL A 81 -8.72 -28.38 -4.66
N GLU A 82 -8.37 -28.49 -3.38
CA GLU A 82 -9.35 -28.69 -2.32
C GLU A 82 -10.04 -27.34 -2.08
N PHE A 83 -11.32 -27.28 -2.36
CA PHE A 83 -12.16 -26.10 -2.12
C PHE A 83 -13.08 -26.39 -0.94
N THR A 84 -12.97 -25.55 0.09
CA THR A 84 -13.86 -25.58 1.26
C THR A 84 -14.72 -24.33 1.24
N PRO A 85 -16.02 -24.42 0.93
CA PRO A 85 -16.92 -23.28 0.96
C PRO A 85 -17.06 -22.74 2.39
N VAL A 86 -17.55 -21.49 2.54
CA VAL A 86 -17.80 -20.88 3.86
C VAL A 86 -18.75 -21.75 4.69
N ASP A 87 -19.81 -22.27 4.02
CA ASP A 87 -20.77 -23.18 4.60
C ASP A 87 -20.87 -24.43 3.71
N GLY A 88 -20.37 -25.56 4.17
CA GLY A 88 -20.43 -26.83 3.44
C GLY A 88 -19.22 -27.73 3.63
N GLU A 89 -19.20 -28.85 2.92
CA GLU A 89 -18.11 -29.83 2.93
C GLU A 89 -17.08 -29.47 1.85
N ALA A 90 -15.83 -29.87 2.10
CA ALA A 90 -14.75 -29.69 1.13
C ALA A 90 -14.98 -30.57 -0.11
N GLU A 91 -14.67 -30.06 -1.27
CA GLU A 91 -14.68 -30.78 -2.55
C GLU A 91 -13.34 -30.68 -3.26
N ILE A 92 -13.06 -31.63 -4.15
CA ILE A 92 -11.83 -31.64 -4.94
C ILE A 92 -12.15 -31.24 -6.37
N LEU A 93 -11.51 -30.15 -6.81
CA LEU A 93 -11.57 -29.66 -8.19
C LEU A 93 -10.33 -30.12 -8.96
N ASP A 94 -10.50 -30.74 -10.12
CA ASP A 94 -9.41 -31.07 -11.04
C ASP A 94 -9.17 -29.92 -12.00
N ALA A 95 -7.96 -29.32 -11.97
CA ALA A 95 -7.62 -28.17 -12.78
C ALA A 95 -6.58 -28.50 -13.87
N ARG A 96 -6.80 -27.99 -15.08
CA ARG A 96 -5.80 -28.05 -16.15
C ARG A 96 -4.67 -27.04 -15.94
N TYR A 97 -5.01 -25.87 -15.45
CA TYR A 97 -4.11 -24.79 -15.04
C TYR A 97 -4.56 -24.25 -13.68
N VAL A 98 -3.61 -23.78 -12.88
CA VAL A 98 -3.88 -23.09 -11.61
C VAL A 98 -3.10 -21.80 -11.58
N ILE A 99 -3.74 -20.70 -11.15
CA ILE A 99 -3.08 -19.43 -10.85
C ILE A 99 -3.27 -19.15 -9.36
N LEU A 100 -2.16 -19.08 -8.63
CA LEU A 100 -2.14 -18.69 -7.22
C LEU A 100 -2.06 -17.15 -7.13
N ALA A 101 -3.07 -16.51 -6.57
CA ALA A 101 -3.19 -15.07 -6.48
C ALA A 101 -3.68 -14.63 -5.08
N SER A 102 -3.15 -15.26 -4.04
CA SER A 102 -3.61 -15.10 -2.65
C SER A 102 -3.26 -13.75 -2.03
N GLY A 103 -2.38 -12.96 -2.68
CA GLY A 103 -2.04 -11.63 -2.22
C GLY A 103 -1.12 -11.61 -1.01
N SER A 104 -1.32 -10.62 -0.14
CA SER A 104 -0.47 -10.36 1.02
C SER A 104 -1.29 -10.00 2.26
N THR A 105 -0.64 -10.05 3.42
CA THR A 105 -1.21 -9.67 4.72
C THR A 105 -0.28 -8.68 5.44
N PRO A 106 -0.78 -7.80 6.32
CA PRO A 106 0.07 -6.95 7.15
C PRO A 106 1.06 -7.76 7.98
N ILE A 107 2.24 -7.19 8.23
CA ILE A 107 3.23 -7.76 9.14
C ILE A 107 2.87 -7.35 10.55
N GLU A 108 2.66 -8.35 11.42
CA GLU A 108 2.53 -8.16 12.86
C GLU A 108 3.91 -8.16 13.53
N LEU A 109 4.13 -7.22 14.44
CA LEU A 109 5.35 -7.17 15.23
C LEU A 109 5.11 -7.83 16.61
N PRO A 110 5.94 -8.79 17.05
CA PRO A 110 5.80 -9.39 18.38
C PRO A 110 5.85 -8.39 19.54
N ILE A 111 6.52 -7.24 19.33
CA ILE A 111 6.64 -6.13 20.29
C ILE A 111 5.42 -5.20 20.30
N ALA A 112 4.53 -5.32 19.34
CA ALA A 112 3.30 -4.54 19.18
C ALA A 112 2.20 -5.43 18.57
N PRO A 113 1.74 -6.47 19.28
CA PRO A 113 0.77 -7.42 18.76
C PRO A 113 -0.59 -6.73 18.54
N PHE A 114 -1.26 -7.10 17.45
CA PHE A 114 -2.58 -6.56 17.14
C PHE A 114 -3.62 -7.02 18.16
N ASP A 115 -4.40 -6.09 18.69
CA ASP A 115 -5.56 -6.37 19.53
C ASP A 115 -6.90 -6.09 18.81
N GLY A 116 -6.82 -5.59 17.55
CA GLY A 116 -7.97 -5.25 16.72
C GLY A 116 -8.74 -4.02 17.21
N LYS A 117 -8.20 -3.30 18.20
CA LYS A 117 -8.89 -2.16 18.82
C LYS A 117 -7.97 -0.94 18.97
N ASP A 118 -6.91 -1.05 19.75
CA ASP A 118 -6.03 0.07 20.10
C ASP A 118 -4.65 -0.06 19.43
N ILE A 119 -4.14 -1.29 19.26
CA ILE A 119 -2.99 -1.64 18.42
C ILE A 119 -3.52 -2.38 17.20
N VAL A 120 -3.46 -1.76 16.05
CA VAL A 120 -4.18 -2.21 14.85
C VAL A 120 -3.27 -2.29 13.63
N ASP A 121 -3.68 -3.06 12.65
CA ASP A 121 -3.07 -3.09 11.34
C ASP A 121 -3.62 -1.97 10.42
N SER A 122 -3.18 -1.98 9.16
CA SER A 122 -3.64 -1.02 8.16
C SER A 122 -5.10 -1.22 7.73
N TRP A 123 -5.65 -2.42 7.91
CA TRP A 123 -7.04 -2.72 7.55
C TRP A 123 -8.00 -2.14 8.58
N ASP A 124 -7.73 -2.40 9.86
CA ASP A 124 -8.52 -1.84 10.97
C ASP A 124 -8.49 -0.31 10.99
N ALA A 125 -7.31 0.27 10.68
CA ALA A 125 -7.15 1.73 10.62
C ALA A 125 -7.99 2.41 9.53
N LEU A 126 -8.46 1.66 8.52
CA LEU A 126 -9.41 2.15 7.51
C LEU A 126 -10.85 2.25 8.05
N ASP A 127 -11.15 1.61 9.18
CA ASP A 127 -12.50 1.48 9.73
C ASP A 127 -12.69 2.20 11.07
N PHE A 128 -11.80 3.11 11.47
CA PHE A 128 -12.00 3.90 12.68
C PHE A 128 -13.34 4.65 12.62
N ASP A 129 -14.12 4.52 13.66
CA ASP A 129 -15.44 5.15 13.83
C ASP A 129 -15.39 6.60 14.30
N ALA A 130 -14.25 7.02 14.84
CA ALA A 130 -13.97 8.37 15.29
C ALA A 130 -12.53 8.77 15.00
N VAL A 131 -12.26 10.07 14.94
CA VAL A 131 -10.91 10.61 14.82
C VAL A 131 -10.19 10.45 16.16
N PRO A 132 -9.09 9.69 16.26
CA PRO A 132 -8.29 9.63 17.48
C PRO A 132 -7.67 11.00 17.75
N LYS A 133 -7.54 11.41 19.00
CA LYS A 133 -6.86 12.67 19.32
C LYS A 133 -5.37 12.56 19.05
N ARG A 134 -4.77 11.43 19.44
CA ARG A 134 -3.34 11.12 19.26
C ARG A 134 -3.24 9.79 18.53
N LEU A 135 -2.60 9.79 17.38
CA LEU A 135 -2.38 8.61 16.56
C LEU A 135 -0.88 8.33 16.45
N GLY A 136 -0.45 7.15 16.89
CA GLY A 136 0.86 6.62 16.58
C GLY A 136 0.81 5.79 15.29
N VAL A 137 1.84 5.90 14.46
CA VAL A 137 2.03 5.04 13.28
C VAL A 137 3.45 4.48 13.32
N VAL A 138 3.60 3.18 13.21
CA VAL A 138 4.89 2.52 13.07
C VAL A 138 5.15 2.22 11.61
N GLY A 139 6.18 2.86 11.05
CA GLY A 139 6.56 2.79 9.62
C GLY A 139 6.13 4.02 8.83
N ALA A 140 7.12 4.72 8.22
CA ALA A 140 6.92 5.86 7.32
C ALA A 140 6.91 5.45 5.84
N GLY A 141 6.49 4.23 5.55
CA GLY A 141 6.26 3.76 4.18
C GLY A 141 4.93 4.29 3.60
N VAL A 142 4.59 3.82 2.39
CA VAL A 142 3.40 4.25 1.64
C VAL A 142 2.13 4.23 2.49
N ILE A 143 1.86 3.11 3.16
CA ILE A 143 0.63 2.91 3.94
C ILE A 143 0.61 3.81 5.18
N GLY A 144 1.73 3.90 5.91
CA GLY A 144 1.81 4.74 7.10
C GLY A 144 1.63 6.23 6.79
N LEU A 145 2.21 6.70 5.68
CA LEU A 145 2.06 8.09 5.23
C LEU A 145 0.63 8.40 4.76
N GLU A 146 0.01 7.49 4.00
CA GLU A 146 -1.37 7.67 3.54
C GLU A 146 -2.35 7.72 4.72
N LEU A 147 -2.31 6.73 5.62
CA LEU A 147 -3.20 6.68 6.79
C LEU A 147 -2.91 7.82 7.78
N GLY A 148 -1.63 8.11 8.05
CA GLY A 148 -1.24 9.26 8.86
C GLY A 148 -1.77 10.58 8.32
N SER A 149 -1.70 10.77 6.99
CA SER A 149 -2.24 11.96 6.31
C SER A 149 -3.75 12.07 6.43
N VAL A 150 -4.49 10.96 6.25
CA VAL A 150 -5.96 10.95 6.43
C VAL A 150 -6.35 11.47 7.81
N TRP A 151 -5.82 10.84 8.85
CA TRP A 151 -6.23 11.16 10.22
C TRP A 151 -5.69 12.51 10.69
N ARG A 152 -4.49 12.91 10.22
CA ARG A 152 -3.95 14.27 10.48
C ARG A 152 -4.87 15.35 9.93
N ARG A 153 -5.32 15.23 8.69
CA ARG A 153 -6.25 16.18 8.06
C ARG A 153 -7.59 16.27 8.77
N LEU A 154 -8.02 15.17 9.38
CA LEU A 154 -9.25 15.12 10.18
C LEU A 154 -9.08 15.67 11.61
N GLY A 155 -7.86 16.03 12.02
CA GLY A 155 -7.59 16.70 13.30
C GLY A 155 -6.85 15.86 14.34
N ALA A 156 -6.38 14.66 14.02
CA ALA A 156 -5.53 13.88 14.91
C ALA A 156 -4.13 14.50 15.04
N ASP A 157 -3.52 14.43 16.21
CA ASP A 157 -2.08 14.61 16.37
C ASP A 157 -1.39 13.30 16.00
N VAL A 158 -0.60 13.33 14.91
CA VAL A 158 -0.01 12.13 14.31
C VAL A 158 1.49 12.12 14.50
N VAL A 159 2.00 11.06 15.11
CA VAL A 159 3.44 10.74 15.22
C VAL A 159 3.72 9.47 14.43
N ILE A 160 4.68 9.54 13.51
CA ILE A 160 5.12 8.39 12.72
C ILE A 160 6.53 8.02 13.15
N LEU A 161 6.72 6.78 13.62
CA LEU A 161 8.00 6.23 14.04
C LEU A 161 8.56 5.37 12.92
N GLU A 162 9.71 5.76 12.37
CA GLU A 162 10.41 5.06 11.29
C GLU A 162 11.78 4.57 11.80
N ALA A 163 12.00 3.27 11.69
CA ALA A 163 13.23 2.64 12.17
C ALA A 163 14.47 2.97 11.32
N MET A 164 14.25 3.31 10.05
CA MET A 164 15.32 3.71 9.13
C MET A 164 15.72 5.16 9.35
N ASP A 165 16.98 5.46 9.10
CA ASP A 165 17.52 6.83 9.16
C ASP A 165 17.17 7.64 7.89
N ASP A 166 16.90 6.96 6.78
CA ASP A 166 16.54 7.55 5.50
C ASP A 166 15.02 7.53 5.28
N PHE A 167 14.43 8.71 5.09
CA PHE A 167 13.02 8.86 4.76
C PHE A 167 12.75 8.44 3.31
N LEU A 168 11.74 7.57 3.10
CA LEU A 168 11.34 7.06 1.79
C LEU A 168 12.54 6.57 0.95
N PHE A 169 13.37 5.72 1.54
CA PHE A 169 14.60 5.21 0.92
C PHE A 169 14.38 4.58 -0.47
N MET A 170 13.14 4.16 -0.80
CA MET A 170 12.76 3.59 -2.10
C MET A 170 12.56 4.66 -3.19
N ALA A 171 12.37 5.92 -2.84
CA ALA A 171 12.19 7.02 -3.78
C ALA A 171 13.53 7.75 -4.03
N ASP A 172 13.58 8.51 -5.14
CA ASP A 172 14.73 9.39 -5.37
C ASP A 172 14.91 10.38 -4.22
N ARG A 173 16.15 10.65 -3.82
CA ARG A 173 16.48 11.46 -2.64
C ARG A 173 15.95 12.88 -2.71
N ASP A 174 15.91 13.49 -3.89
CA ASP A 174 15.38 14.85 -4.06
C ASP A 174 13.86 14.85 -3.85
N VAL A 175 13.17 13.84 -4.38
CA VAL A 175 11.73 13.63 -4.20
C VAL A 175 11.41 13.37 -2.73
N ALA A 176 12.15 12.48 -2.06
CA ALA A 176 11.97 12.19 -0.64
C ALA A 176 12.16 13.44 0.24
N ARG A 177 13.15 14.29 -0.07
CA ARG A 177 13.41 15.55 0.63
C ARG A 177 12.27 16.55 0.48
N GLU A 178 11.73 16.71 -0.71
CA GLU A 178 10.57 17.60 -0.94
C GLU A 178 9.31 17.06 -0.25
N ALA A 179 9.08 15.76 -0.29
CA ALA A 179 7.99 15.10 0.43
C ALA A 179 8.08 15.33 1.95
N ALA A 180 9.27 15.14 2.54
CA ALA A 180 9.49 15.37 3.97
C ALA A 180 9.17 16.81 4.39
N LYS A 181 9.55 17.81 3.58
CA LYS A 181 9.19 19.22 3.81
C LYS A 181 7.68 19.44 3.80
N SER A 182 6.98 18.85 2.82
CA SER A 182 5.54 18.97 2.69
C SER A 182 4.81 18.31 3.87
N PHE A 183 5.17 17.11 4.28
CA PHE A 183 4.56 16.44 5.43
C PHE A 183 4.80 17.19 6.75
N LYS A 184 6.01 17.74 6.94
CA LYS A 184 6.30 18.59 8.10
C LYS A 184 5.43 19.85 8.13
N LYS A 185 5.23 20.50 6.98
CA LYS A 185 4.35 21.66 6.85
C LYS A 185 2.89 21.33 7.18
N GLN A 186 2.44 20.11 6.84
CA GLN A 186 1.11 19.59 7.18
C GLN A 186 0.98 19.13 8.65
N GLY A 187 2.07 19.15 9.42
CA GLY A 187 2.10 18.84 10.84
C GLY A 187 2.16 17.35 11.14
N LEU A 188 2.67 16.54 10.21
CA LEU A 188 3.06 15.16 10.51
C LEU A 188 4.42 15.16 11.25
N ASP A 189 4.46 14.57 12.45
CA ASP A 189 5.69 14.37 13.22
C ASP A 189 6.31 13.03 12.83
N ILE A 190 7.23 13.07 11.84
CA ILE A 190 7.93 11.86 11.36
C ILE A 190 9.29 11.79 12.04
N ARG A 191 9.50 10.75 12.85
CA ARG A 191 10.73 10.49 13.60
C ARG A 191 11.50 9.36 12.94
N LEU A 192 12.66 9.70 12.36
CA LEU A 192 13.57 8.73 11.73
C LEU A 192 14.54 8.14 12.76
N GLY A 193 15.07 6.95 12.50
CA GLY A 193 15.91 6.21 13.44
C GLY A 193 15.16 5.80 14.70
N ALA A 194 13.83 5.88 14.71
CA ALA A 194 12.98 5.61 15.86
C ALA A 194 12.49 4.15 15.83
N LYS A 195 13.19 3.30 16.53
CA LYS A 195 12.92 1.85 16.57
C LYS A 195 12.04 1.51 17.76
N VAL A 196 10.79 1.13 17.50
CA VAL A 196 9.86 0.67 18.53
C VAL A 196 10.42 -0.59 19.19
N THR A 197 10.42 -0.59 20.52
CA THR A 197 10.90 -1.71 21.35
C THR A 197 9.76 -2.40 22.08
N LYS A 198 8.66 -1.69 22.34
CA LYS A 198 7.46 -2.23 23.00
C LYS A 198 6.24 -1.35 22.74
N ALA A 199 5.08 -1.97 22.58
CA ALA A 199 3.81 -1.28 22.62
C ALA A 199 2.81 -2.07 23.48
N GLU A 200 2.11 -1.38 24.38
CA GLU A 200 1.14 -1.98 25.28
C GLU A 200 -0.14 -1.15 25.33
N ALA A 201 -1.27 -1.80 25.05
CA ALA A 201 -2.58 -1.19 25.24
C ALA A 201 -2.96 -1.16 26.73
N GLY A 202 -3.59 -0.06 27.18
CA GLY A 202 -4.01 0.15 28.55
C GLY A 202 -5.28 0.98 28.66
N LYS A 203 -5.68 1.36 29.86
CA LYS A 203 -6.93 2.11 30.12
C LYS A 203 -6.96 3.52 29.50
N GLY A 204 -5.80 4.07 29.08
CA GLY A 204 -5.68 5.44 28.56
C GLY A 204 -5.21 5.51 27.08
N GLY A 205 -5.18 4.39 26.40
CA GLY A 205 -4.62 4.26 25.04
C GLY A 205 -3.44 3.30 25.00
N VAL A 206 -2.49 3.55 24.13
CA VAL A 206 -1.31 2.71 23.90
C VAL A 206 -0.06 3.45 24.36
N LYS A 207 0.73 2.82 25.24
CA LYS A 207 2.09 3.27 25.53
C LYS A 207 3.06 2.63 24.56
N VAL A 208 3.88 3.45 23.90
CA VAL A 208 4.87 3.01 22.91
C VAL A 208 6.24 3.42 23.40
N ASP A 209 7.09 2.43 23.68
CA ASP A 209 8.50 2.65 24.01
C ASP A 209 9.33 2.41 22.73
N TYR A 210 10.29 3.29 22.47
CA TYR A 210 11.16 3.21 21.30
C TYR A 210 12.54 3.80 21.59
N ASP A 211 13.53 3.40 20.82
CA ASP A 211 14.88 3.99 20.86
C ASP A 211 15.07 4.88 19.63
N ASP A 212 15.65 6.06 19.84
CA ASP A 212 16.08 6.97 18.78
C ASP A 212 17.56 7.41 19.00
N PRO A 213 18.15 8.23 18.13
CA PRO A 213 19.54 8.67 18.29
C PRO A 213 19.84 9.40 19.63
N SER A 214 18.82 9.88 20.34
CA SER A 214 18.97 10.51 21.66
C SER A 214 18.80 9.51 22.83
N GLY A 215 18.47 8.25 22.54
CA GLY A 215 18.29 7.17 23.53
C GLY A 215 16.86 6.69 23.65
N ALA A 216 16.55 6.03 24.76
CA ALA A 216 15.24 5.48 25.04
C ALA A 216 14.17 6.58 25.22
N GLN A 217 13.07 6.43 24.52
CA GLN A 217 11.93 7.34 24.50
C GLN A 217 10.62 6.61 24.78
N SER A 218 9.60 7.35 25.14
CA SER A 218 8.24 6.83 25.27
C SER A 218 7.22 7.86 24.84
N LEU A 219 6.12 7.39 24.24
CA LEU A 219 4.96 8.22 23.91
C LEU A 219 3.67 7.49 24.25
N GLU A 220 2.61 8.25 24.47
CA GLU A 220 1.26 7.73 24.67
C GLU A 220 0.33 8.21 23.55
N VAL A 221 -0.40 7.29 22.95
CA VAL A 221 -1.35 7.55 21.86
C VAL A 221 -2.70 6.88 22.14
N ASP A 222 -3.76 7.37 21.51
CA ASP A 222 -5.08 6.77 21.69
C ASP A 222 -5.23 5.50 20.83
N LYS A 223 -4.55 5.49 19.66
CA LYS A 223 -4.48 4.35 18.74
C LYS A 223 -3.06 4.25 18.18
N LEU A 224 -2.62 3.02 17.92
CA LEU A 224 -1.36 2.72 17.25
C LEU A 224 -1.63 1.89 16.00
N VAL A 225 -1.22 2.40 14.84
CA VAL A 225 -1.25 1.66 13.56
C VAL A 225 0.14 1.10 13.29
N VAL A 226 0.26 -0.21 13.11
CA VAL A 226 1.51 -0.85 12.69
C VAL A 226 1.48 -1.07 11.18
N ALA A 227 2.31 -0.31 10.45
CA ALA A 227 2.36 -0.26 9.00
C ALA A 227 3.79 -0.49 8.47
N VAL A 228 4.50 -1.47 9.04
CA VAL A 228 5.91 -1.80 8.77
C VAL A 228 6.13 -2.63 7.50
N GLY A 229 5.08 -2.89 6.75
CA GLY A 229 5.11 -3.64 5.52
C GLY A 229 4.09 -4.77 5.46
N ARG A 230 4.21 -5.57 4.43
CA ARG A 230 3.31 -6.70 4.16
C ARG A 230 4.15 -7.94 3.87
N ARG A 231 3.59 -9.11 4.14
CA ARG A 231 4.17 -10.40 3.77
C ARG A 231 3.24 -11.15 2.82
N PRO A 232 3.76 -12.02 1.94
CA PRO A 232 2.91 -12.84 1.09
C PRO A 232 1.97 -13.70 1.93
N TYR A 233 0.72 -13.83 1.49
CA TYR A 233 -0.26 -14.68 2.16
C TYR A 233 -0.26 -16.07 1.50
N THR A 234 0.61 -16.94 2.00
CA THR A 234 0.82 -18.30 1.46
C THR A 234 0.54 -19.40 2.50
N ASP A 235 0.10 -19.02 3.69
CA ASP A 235 -0.21 -19.95 4.77
C ASP A 235 -1.44 -20.79 4.39
N GLY A 236 -1.29 -22.11 4.37
CA GLY A 236 -2.35 -23.05 4.01
C GLY A 236 -2.77 -23.05 2.53
N LEU A 237 -2.13 -22.24 1.67
CA LEU A 237 -2.50 -22.09 0.26
C LEU A 237 -2.21 -23.35 -0.57
N PHE A 238 -1.21 -24.12 -0.19
CA PHE A 238 -0.85 -25.38 -0.88
C PHE A 238 -0.29 -26.41 0.09
N ALA A 239 -0.43 -27.66 -0.28
CA ALA A 239 0.09 -28.81 0.48
C ALA A 239 1.61 -28.95 0.26
N ASP A 240 2.30 -29.57 1.21
CA ASP A 240 3.76 -29.78 1.14
C ASP A 240 4.18 -30.63 -0.07
N ASP A 241 3.32 -31.55 -0.50
CA ASP A 241 3.53 -32.40 -1.67
C ASP A 241 3.04 -31.81 -2.98
N SER A 242 2.55 -30.57 -2.97
CA SER A 242 2.11 -29.86 -4.19
C SER A 242 3.25 -29.61 -5.19
N GLY A 243 4.50 -29.53 -4.72
CA GLY A 243 5.69 -29.21 -5.48
C GLY A 243 5.91 -27.71 -5.68
N VAL A 244 5.06 -26.83 -5.13
CA VAL A 244 5.23 -25.36 -5.14
C VAL A 244 6.23 -24.98 -4.05
N GLU A 245 7.26 -24.22 -4.44
CA GLU A 245 8.33 -23.77 -3.55
C GLU A 245 8.15 -22.30 -3.13
N ARG A 246 8.67 -21.97 -1.94
CA ARG A 246 8.72 -20.60 -1.38
C ARG A 246 10.17 -20.23 -1.07
N ASP A 247 10.46 -18.95 -1.17
CA ASP A 247 11.70 -18.41 -0.66
C ASP A 247 11.69 -18.24 0.88
N GLU A 248 12.80 -17.82 1.46
CA GLU A 248 12.96 -17.58 2.91
C GLU A 248 12.01 -16.52 3.47
N ARG A 249 11.48 -15.65 2.61
CA ARG A 249 10.53 -14.58 2.94
C ARG A 249 9.07 -14.99 2.75
N GLY A 250 8.84 -16.21 2.28
CA GLY A 250 7.52 -16.79 2.06
C GLY A 250 6.90 -16.50 0.69
N PHE A 251 7.63 -15.82 -0.23
CA PHE A 251 7.15 -15.61 -1.60
C PHE A 251 7.21 -16.90 -2.40
N ILE A 252 6.20 -17.13 -3.22
CA ILE A 252 6.19 -18.26 -4.16
C ILE A 252 7.27 -18.00 -5.22
N ILE A 253 8.13 -18.98 -5.44
CA ILE A 253 9.19 -18.91 -6.44
C ILE A 253 8.60 -19.10 -7.83
N VAL A 254 8.82 -18.12 -8.70
CA VAL A 254 8.36 -18.12 -10.10
C VAL A 254 9.47 -17.66 -11.04
N ASP A 255 9.40 -18.07 -12.30
CA ASP A 255 10.20 -17.53 -13.40
C ASP A 255 9.69 -16.16 -13.88
N ASP A 256 10.26 -15.61 -14.95
CA ASP A 256 9.88 -14.30 -15.50
C ASP A 256 8.49 -14.30 -16.17
N GLU A 257 7.95 -15.47 -16.45
CA GLU A 257 6.61 -15.68 -16.98
C GLU A 257 5.59 -16.07 -15.88
N CYS A 258 5.92 -15.85 -14.61
CA CYS A 258 5.09 -16.21 -13.46
C CYS A 258 4.76 -17.71 -13.33
N ARG A 259 5.55 -18.60 -13.94
CA ARG A 259 5.40 -20.04 -13.79
C ARG A 259 6.10 -20.51 -12.51
N THR A 260 5.47 -21.36 -11.73
CA THR A 260 6.12 -22.08 -10.63
C THR A 260 6.93 -23.27 -11.16
N GLY A 261 7.68 -23.95 -10.29
CA GLY A 261 8.34 -25.22 -10.64
C GLY A 261 7.38 -26.35 -11.02
N VAL A 262 6.07 -26.17 -10.80
CA VAL A 262 5.04 -27.16 -11.12
C VAL A 262 4.41 -26.87 -12.47
N LYS A 263 4.41 -27.84 -13.38
CA LYS A 263 3.83 -27.67 -14.72
C LYS A 263 2.37 -27.19 -14.65
N ASN A 264 2.04 -26.14 -15.39
CA ASN A 264 0.73 -25.51 -15.48
C ASN A 264 0.22 -24.89 -14.17
N VAL A 265 1.14 -24.55 -13.26
CA VAL A 265 0.83 -23.78 -12.05
C VAL A 265 1.59 -22.46 -12.11
N PHE A 266 0.85 -21.38 -12.03
CA PHE A 266 1.34 -19.98 -12.04
C PHE A 266 1.10 -19.34 -10.67
N ALA A 267 1.85 -18.30 -10.36
CA ALA A 267 1.56 -17.45 -9.22
C ALA A 267 1.78 -15.98 -9.58
N VAL A 268 0.90 -15.08 -9.13
CA VAL A 268 0.89 -13.66 -9.51
C VAL A 268 0.53 -12.73 -8.33
N GLY A 269 0.84 -11.47 -8.44
CA GLY A 269 0.48 -10.43 -7.46
C GLY A 269 1.41 -10.42 -6.25
N ASP A 270 0.86 -10.06 -5.09
CA ASP A 270 1.66 -9.83 -3.88
C ASP A 270 2.28 -11.12 -3.28
N CYS A 271 1.84 -12.30 -3.70
CA CYS A 271 2.40 -13.56 -3.23
C CYS A 271 3.69 -13.99 -3.97
N VAL A 272 4.12 -13.26 -5.00
CA VAL A 272 5.37 -13.46 -5.74
C VAL A 272 6.29 -12.26 -5.62
N ARG A 273 7.53 -12.38 -6.10
CA ARG A 273 8.57 -11.34 -6.10
C ARG A 273 8.10 -10.00 -6.70
N GLY A 274 8.84 -8.94 -6.40
CA GLY A 274 8.60 -7.59 -6.91
C GLY A 274 7.77 -6.74 -5.96
N PRO A 275 7.41 -5.51 -6.35
CA PRO A 275 6.63 -4.62 -5.50
C PRO A 275 5.19 -5.13 -5.34
N MET A 276 4.65 -5.00 -4.11
CA MET A 276 3.27 -5.37 -3.81
C MET A 276 2.31 -4.27 -4.28
N LEU A 277 2.10 -4.20 -5.60
CA LEU A 277 1.29 -3.19 -6.27
C LEU A 277 0.17 -3.84 -7.08
N ALA A 278 -1.03 -3.29 -6.96
CA ALA A 278 -2.24 -3.84 -7.60
C ALA A 278 -2.10 -3.94 -9.13
N HIS A 279 -1.53 -2.91 -9.78
CA HIS A 279 -1.33 -2.91 -11.23
C HIS A 279 -0.27 -3.93 -11.67
N LYS A 280 0.81 -4.15 -10.88
CA LYS A 280 1.76 -5.24 -11.15
C LYS A 280 1.03 -6.59 -11.16
N GLY A 281 0.24 -6.87 -10.12
CA GLY A 281 -0.53 -8.11 -10.05
C GLY A 281 -1.57 -8.26 -11.18
N SER A 282 -2.16 -7.17 -11.65
CA SER A 282 -3.07 -7.17 -12.80
C SER A 282 -2.36 -7.53 -14.09
N GLU A 283 -1.20 -6.91 -14.38
CA GLU A 283 -0.40 -7.19 -15.58
C GLU A 283 0.16 -8.62 -15.56
N GLU A 284 0.64 -9.10 -14.40
CA GLU A 284 1.05 -10.50 -14.23
C GLU A 284 -0.11 -11.47 -14.49
N GLY A 285 -1.32 -11.13 -14.03
CA GLY A 285 -2.53 -11.92 -14.28
C GLY A 285 -2.90 -11.99 -15.75
N VAL A 286 -2.81 -10.88 -16.48
CA VAL A 286 -3.02 -10.83 -17.94
C VAL A 286 -1.95 -11.68 -18.64
N MET A 287 -0.66 -11.46 -18.33
CA MET A 287 0.43 -12.24 -18.89
C MET A 287 0.24 -13.75 -18.67
N ALA A 288 -0.12 -14.17 -17.46
CA ALA A 288 -0.37 -15.58 -17.17
C ALA A 288 -1.54 -16.15 -17.98
N ALA A 289 -2.61 -15.37 -18.18
CA ALA A 289 -3.76 -15.78 -18.98
C ALA A 289 -3.39 -15.92 -20.47
N ASP A 290 -2.64 -14.98 -21.03
CA ASP A 290 -2.17 -15.01 -22.41
C ASP A 290 -1.25 -16.22 -22.67
N LEU A 291 -0.32 -16.49 -21.76
CA LEU A 291 0.56 -17.67 -21.82
C LEU A 291 -0.24 -18.99 -21.76
N ILE A 292 -1.29 -19.04 -20.92
CA ILE A 292 -2.21 -20.19 -20.87
C ILE A 292 -3.00 -20.36 -22.17
N ALA A 293 -3.34 -19.25 -22.84
CA ALA A 293 -3.98 -19.26 -24.14
C ALA A 293 -3.05 -19.65 -25.30
N GLY A 294 -1.73 -19.68 -25.04
CA GLY A 294 -0.71 -20.03 -26.05
C GLY A 294 -0.14 -18.81 -26.76
N GLU A 295 -0.44 -17.61 -26.27
CA GLU A 295 0.11 -16.35 -26.77
C GLU A 295 1.49 -16.08 -26.15
N VAL A 296 2.27 -15.17 -26.79
CA VAL A 296 3.53 -14.67 -26.26
C VAL A 296 3.24 -13.42 -25.44
N ALA A 297 3.65 -13.43 -24.19
CA ALA A 297 3.48 -12.30 -23.29
C ALA A 297 4.71 -12.11 -22.40
N GLU A 298 5.07 -10.86 -22.13
CA GLU A 298 6.17 -10.48 -21.23
C GLU A 298 5.79 -9.23 -20.43
N LEU A 299 6.39 -9.07 -19.25
CA LEU A 299 6.20 -7.90 -18.39
C LEU A 299 7.56 -7.25 -18.10
N ASN A 300 7.67 -5.97 -18.38
CA ASN A 300 8.86 -5.19 -18.03
C ASN A 300 8.75 -4.63 -16.60
N TYR A 301 9.33 -5.30 -15.63
CA TYR A 301 9.32 -4.90 -14.23
C TYR A 301 10.04 -3.57 -13.95
N ASN A 302 10.92 -3.08 -14.86
CA ASN A 302 11.62 -1.81 -14.67
C ASN A 302 10.75 -0.57 -14.90
N VAL A 303 9.58 -0.74 -15.49
CA VAL A 303 8.66 0.37 -15.80
C VAL A 303 7.36 0.31 -14.99
N ILE A 304 7.33 -0.46 -13.91
CA ILE A 304 6.19 -0.48 -12.99
C ILE A 304 6.22 0.79 -12.14
N PRO A 305 5.24 1.70 -12.25
CA PRO A 305 5.23 2.93 -11.48
C PRO A 305 4.86 2.68 -10.01
N SER A 306 5.47 3.44 -9.11
CA SER A 306 5.09 3.51 -7.70
C SER A 306 4.40 4.83 -7.42
N VAL A 307 3.40 4.82 -6.54
CA VAL A 307 2.63 6.01 -6.18
C VAL A 307 2.27 5.99 -4.69
N ILE A 308 2.40 7.14 -4.03
CA ILE A 308 1.85 7.42 -2.70
C ILE A 308 0.79 8.51 -2.89
N TYR A 309 -0.45 8.19 -2.56
CA TYR A 309 -1.62 9.05 -2.84
C TYR A 309 -1.87 10.08 -1.72
N THR A 310 -0.81 10.68 -1.22
CA THR A 310 -0.89 11.84 -0.31
C THR A 310 -1.12 13.14 -1.08
N ALA A 311 -1.22 14.26 -0.42
CA ALA A 311 -1.15 15.57 -1.06
C ALA A 311 0.10 16.31 -0.54
N PRO A 312 1.10 16.59 -1.42
CA PRO A 312 1.14 16.18 -2.83
C PRO A 312 1.25 14.67 -3.02
N GLU A 313 0.77 14.16 -4.16
CA GLU A 313 1.04 12.80 -4.58
C GLU A 313 2.53 12.64 -4.91
N ILE A 314 3.10 11.48 -4.59
CA ILE A 314 4.49 11.15 -4.87
C ILE A 314 4.51 9.95 -5.79
N ALA A 315 5.09 10.10 -6.98
CA ALA A 315 5.13 9.03 -7.97
C ALA A 315 6.51 8.92 -8.60
N TRP A 316 6.93 7.71 -8.89
CA TRP A 316 8.18 7.46 -9.60
C TRP A 316 8.09 6.18 -10.43
N VAL A 317 8.94 6.10 -11.45
CA VAL A 317 9.11 4.92 -12.30
C VAL A 317 10.56 4.82 -12.74
N GLY A 318 11.07 3.61 -12.91
CA GLY A 318 12.45 3.36 -13.25
C GLY A 318 13.39 3.53 -12.07
N LYS A 319 14.66 3.81 -12.38
CA LYS A 319 15.76 3.86 -11.41
C LYS A 319 15.88 5.24 -10.76
N THR A 320 16.25 5.27 -9.50
CA THR A 320 16.69 6.48 -8.79
C THR A 320 18.05 6.94 -9.30
N GLU A 321 18.40 8.19 -9.04
CA GLU A 321 19.74 8.72 -9.41
C GLU A 321 20.88 7.93 -8.73
N ALA A 322 20.67 7.49 -7.49
CA ALA A 322 21.65 6.68 -6.78
C ALA A 322 21.89 5.33 -7.49
N GLU A 323 20.83 4.62 -7.88
CA GLU A 323 20.93 3.36 -8.61
C GLU A 323 21.57 3.51 -10.00
N VAL A 324 21.28 4.62 -10.70
CA VAL A 324 21.90 4.91 -11.99
C VAL A 324 23.40 5.19 -11.79
N LYS A 325 23.77 5.98 -10.79
CA LYS A 325 25.16 6.27 -10.44
C LYS A 325 25.94 5.00 -10.10
N ASP A 326 25.35 4.13 -9.29
CA ASP A 326 25.98 2.86 -8.88
C ASP A 326 26.14 1.89 -10.06
N SER A 327 25.29 1.98 -11.08
CA SER A 327 25.42 1.21 -12.31
C SER A 327 26.59 1.64 -13.20
N GLY A 328 27.17 2.83 -12.95
CA GLY A 328 28.24 3.41 -13.74
C GLY A 328 27.82 3.93 -15.12
N ARG A 329 26.52 3.88 -15.46
CA ARG A 329 26.01 4.41 -16.73
C ARG A 329 26.07 5.95 -16.74
N PRO A 330 26.62 6.59 -17.77
CA PRO A 330 26.57 8.04 -17.91
C PRO A 330 25.12 8.55 -18.00
N TYR A 331 24.80 9.59 -17.24
CA TYR A 331 23.43 10.12 -17.17
C TYR A 331 23.40 11.65 -17.08
N LYS A 332 22.25 12.22 -17.37
CA LYS A 332 21.90 13.62 -17.15
C LYS A 332 20.69 13.68 -16.22
N THR A 333 20.58 14.75 -15.43
CA THR A 333 19.39 15.00 -14.62
C THR A 333 18.80 16.35 -14.98
N GLY A 334 17.47 16.41 -14.97
CA GLY A 334 16.70 17.65 -15.06
C GLY A 334 15.64 17.71 -13.97
N SER A 335 15.41 18.89 -13.41
CA SER A 335 14.35 19.07 -12.43
C SER A 335 13.57 20.36 -12.71
N PHE A 336 12.27 20.30 -12.42
CA PHE A 336 11.38 21.45 -12.56
C PHE A 336 10.47 21.59 -11.34
N PRO A 337 10.57 22.67 -10.57
CA PRO A 337 9.72 22.89 -9.38
C PRO A 337 8.30 23.27 -9.79
N PHE A 338 7.29 22.74 -9.11
CA PHE A 338 5.89 23.08 -9.38
C PHE A 338 5.58 24.56 -9.11
N ALA A 339 6.34 25.22 -8.22
CA ALA A 339 6.26 26.66 -8.01
C ALA A 339 6.49 27.51 -9.27
N ALA A 340 7.14 26.96 -10.30
CA ALA A 340 7.33 27.60 -11.60
C ALA A 340 6.21 27.25 -12.62
N SER A 341 5.27 26.37 -12.27
CA SER A 341 4.16 25.98 -13.13
C SER A 341 2.97 26.91 -12.96
N GLY A 342 2.47 27.49 -14.05
CA GLY A 342 1.26 28.31 -14.04
C GLY A 342 0.03 27.54 -13.56
N ARG A 343 -0.10 26.25 -13.92
CA ARG A 343 -1.20 25.41 -13.47
C ARG A 343 -1.13 25.15 -11.96
N ALA A 344 0.04 24.82 -11.42
CA ALA A 344 0.24 24.60 -9.99
C ALA A 344 -0.09 25.86 -9.17
N LYS A 345 0.32 27.04 -9.68
CA LYS A 345 -0.04 28.33 -9.06
C LYS A 345 -1.54 28.59 -9.07
N ALA A 346 -2.23 28.31 -10.19
CA ALA A 346 -3.67 28.46 -10.28
C ALA A 346 -4.45 27.52 -9.33
N MET A 347 -3.86 26.39 -9.00
CA MET A 347 -4.41 25.39 -8.06
C MET A 347 -4.02 25.64 -6.61
N GLU A 348 -3.14 26.62 -6.33
CA GLU A 348 -2.50 26.82 -5.01
C GLU A 348 -1.70 25.59 -4.51
N GLN A 349 -1.28 24.71 -5.43
CA GLN A 349 -0.56 23.47 -5.16
C GLN A 349 0.84 23.54 -5.75
N THR A 350 1.70 24.33 -5.13
CA THR A 350 3.05 24.63 -5.65
C THR A 350 4.16 23.80 -4.98
N ASP A 351 3.83 22.99 -3.99
CA ASP A 351 4.80 22.11 -3.32
C ASP A 351 5.16 20.93 -4.25
N GLY A 352 6.45 20.63 -4.33
CA GLY A 352 6.96 19.50 -5.12
C GLY A 352 7.64 19.85 -6.42
N MET A 353 8.02 18.84 -7.17
CA MET A 353 8.84 18.95 -8.38
C MET A 353 8.66 17.75 -9.28
N VAL A 354 9.10 17.88 -10.53
CA VAL A 354 9.41 16.74 -11.42
C VAL A 354 10.92 16.62 -11.52
N LYS A 355 11.45 15.41 -11.44
CA LYS A 355 12.85 15.06 -11.73
C LYS A 355 12.88 13.99 -12.81
N ILE A 356 13.73 14.19 -13.81
CA ILE A 356 13.96 13.24 -14.90
C ILE A 356 15.44 12.87 -14.87
N ILE A 357 15.71 11.59 -15.01
CA ILE A 357 17.06 11.02 -15.14
C ILE A 357 17.08 10.32 -16.49
N SER A 358 17.95 10.77 -17.39
CA SER A 358 18.09 10.20 -18.72
C SER A 358 19.51 9.70 -18.94
N ALA A 359 19.68 8.69 -19.77
CA ALA A 359 21.01 8.28 -20.23
C ALA A 359 21.65 9.41 -21.04
N SER A 360 22.99 9.58 -20.94
CA SER A 360 23.68 10.64 -21.68
C SER A 360 23.92 10.29 -23.14
N ASP A 361 23.84 9.02 -23.47
CA ASP A 361 24.13 8.40 -24.78
C ASP A 361 22.87 8.00 -25.55
N ASP A 362 21.68 8.26 -24.97
CA ASP A 362 20.37 7.90 -25.52
C ASP A 362 19.40 9.03 -25.18
N ASP A 363 19.00 9.82 -26.17
CA ASP A 363 18.11 10.99 -25.98
C ASP A 363 16.64 10.62 -26.14
#